data_5a7183dd32bb15320946733817e38355
#
_entry.id   5a7183dd32bb15320946733817e38355
#
_cell.length_a   1.000
_cell.length_b   1.000
_cell.length_c   1.000
_cell.angle_alpha   90.00
_cell.angle_beta   90.00
_cell.angle_gamma   90.00
#
_symmetry.space_group_name_H-M   'P 1'
#
loop_
_entity.id
_entity.type
_entity.pdbx_description
1 polymer ?
#
loop_
_entity_poly.entity_id
_entity_poly.type
_entity_poly.pdbx_seq_one_letter_code
_entity_poly.pdbx_strand_id
1 'polypeptide(L)'
;MSAVRTAARLLLGAFMVTAGTLHLTTQREEFQAQVPDWFPVDEDLTVLGSGVVEIGLGAAFIAAPRRKRLVGGLLAAFFVVIFPGNIAQYAEGTDAFGLDTDGKRLARLFFQPVLVLWALWAGGVFRRRSAGREHAD
;
A
#
# COMPACT_ATOMS: atom_id res chain seq x y z
N MET A 1 -4.40 -17.65 -15.02
CA MET A 1 -4.13 -16.26 -14.59
C MET A 1 -3.97 -15.38 -15.82
N SER A 2 -4.63 -14.25 -15.87
CA SER A 2 -4.51 -13.37 -17.02
C SER A 2 -3.18 -12.59 -16.99
N ALA A 3 -2.68 -12.27 -18.17
CA ALA A 3 -1.47 -11.47 -18.30
C ALA A 3 -1.65 -10.07 -17.70
N VAL A 4 -2.84 -9.50 -17.82
CA VAL A 4 -3.17 -8.19 -17.25
C VAL A 4 -3.07 -8.23 -15.73
N ARG A 5 -3.62 -9.27 -15.12
CA ARG A 5 -3.59 -9.43 -13.67
C ARG A 5 -2.16 -9.64 -13.16
N THR A 6 -1.38 -10.43 -13.88
CA THR A 6 0.03 -10.64 -13.56
C THR A 6 0.82 -9.33 -13.67
N ALA A 7 0.61 -8.57 -14.74
CA ALA A 7 1.25 -7.26 -14.90
C ALA A 7 0.87 -6.31 -13.77
N ALA A 8 -0.41 -6.28 -13.40
CA ALA A 8 -0.90 -5.43 -12.31
C ALA A 8 -0.26 -5.82 -10.98
N ARG A 9 -0.07 -7.12 -10.73
CA ARG A 9 0.59 -7.62 -9.52
C ARG A 9 2.05 -7.19 -9.47
N LEU A 10 2.76 -7.36 -10.57
CA LEU A 10 4.18 -6.99 -10.64
C LEU A 10 4.37 -5.48 -10.52
N LEU A 11 3.51 -4.70 -11.15
CA LEU A 11 3.56 -3.24 -11.06
C LEU A 11 3.31 -2.74 -9.64
N LEU A 12 2.29 -3.28 -8.98
CA LEU A 12 2.00 -2.89 -7.59
C LEU A 12 3.14 -3.30 -6.67
N GLY A 13 3.68 -4.51 -6.85
CA GLY A 13 4.83 -4.96 -6.07
C GLY A 13 6.03 -4.04 -6.23
N ALA A 14 6.35 -3.68 -7.48
CA ALA A 14 7.46 -2.76 -7.77
C ALA A 14 7.22 -1.38 -7.16
N PHE A 15 5.98 -0.88 -7.27
CA PHE A 15 5.60 0.38 -6.66
C PHE A 15 5.80 0.34 -5.14
N MET A 16 5.39 -0.74 -4.48
CA MET A 16 5.52 -0.88 -3.03
C MET A 16 6.98 -0.96 -2.59
N VAL A 17 7.82 -1.70 -3.32
CA VAL A 17 9.25 -1.74 -3.03
C VAL A 17 9.87 -0.36 -3.16
N THR A 18 9.52 0.37 -4.21
CA THR A 18 10.00 1.74 -4.42
C THR A 18 9.54 2.67 -3.30
N ALA A 19 8.25 2.63 -2.98
CA ALA A 19 7.68 3.47 -1.93
C ALA A 19 8.32 3.17 -0.58
N GLY A 20 8.49 1.89 -0.24
CA GLY A 20 9.13 1.49 1.00
C GLY A 20 10.58 1.97 1.09
N THR A 21 11.30 1.91 -0.03
CA THR A 21 12.68 2.44 -0.10
C THR A 21 12.68 3.94 0.15
N LEU A 22 11.74 4.68 -0.43
CA LEU A 22 11.62 6.12 -0.19
C LEU A 22 11.27 6.45 1.25
N HIS A 23 10.48 5.62 1.93
CA HIS A 23 10.21 5.74 3.36
C HIS A 23 11.50 5.76 4.19
N LEU A 24 12.49 4.97 3.78
CA LEU A 24 13.73 4.79 4.52
C LEU A 24 14.81 5.80 4.12
N THR A 25 14.61 6.53 3.04
CA THR A 25 15.65 7.38 2.43
C THR A 25 15.15 8.82 2.19
N THR A 26 15.02 9.21 0.93
CA THR A 26 14.85 10.60 0.50
C THR A 26 13.50 11.23 0.87
N GLN A 27 12.46 10.41 1.08
CA GLN A 27 11.10 10.90 1.37
C GLN A 27 10.71 10.68 2.84
N ARG A 28 11.67 10.36 3.69
CA ARG A 28 11.40 10.00 5.08
C ARG A 28 10.62 11.08 5.85
N GLU A 29 11.02 12.35 5.71
CA GLU A 29 10.34 13.45 6.39
C GLU A 29 8.90 13.64 5.91
N GLU A 30 8.67 13.50 4.61
CA GLU A 30 7.33 13.64 4.05
C GLU A 30 6.40 12.54 4.54
N PHE A 31 6.90 11.30 4.67
CA PHE A 31 6.10 10.22 5.26
C PHE A 31 5.82 10.48 6.73
N GLN A 32 6.77 11.04 7.48
CA GLN A 32 6.55 11.41 8.88
C GLN A 32 5.39 12.41 9.02
N ALA A 33 5.26 13.32 8.07
CA ALA A 33 4.19 14.32 8.08
C ALA A 33 2.79 13.69 7.98
N GLN A 34 2.69 12.45 7.52
CA GLN A 34 1.43 11.72 7.43
C GLN A 34 1.06 10.95 8.70
N VAL A 35 1.97 10.87 9.68
CA VAL A 35 1.67 10.20 10.94
C VAL A 35 0.84 11.15 11.81
N PRO A 36 -0.37 10.75 12.23
CA PRO A 36 -1.20 11.62 13.09
C PRO A 36 -0.52 11.90 14.43
N ASP A 37 -0.70 13.12 14.95
CA ASP A 37 -0.12 13.51 16.22
C ASP A 37 -0.57 12.63 17.39
N TRP A 38 -1.82 12.12 17.31
CA TRP A 38 -2.37 11.26 18.36
C TRP A 38 -1.84 9.83 18.34
N PHE A 39 -1.07 9.46 17.30
CA PHE A 39 -0.58 8.10 17.15
C PHE A 39 0.46 7.80 18.25
N PRO A 40 0.33 6.68 18.98
CA PRO A 40 1.13 6.44 20.19
C PRO A 40 2.58 6.02 19.94
N VAL A 41 2.93 5.73 18.68
CA VAL A 41 4.29 5.29 18.31
C VAL A 41 5.05 6.47 17.71
N ASP A 42 6.35 6.54 17.98
CA ASP A 42 7.24 7.56 17.42
C ASP A 42 7.10 7.64 15.89
N GLU A 43 7.06 8.86 15.35
CA GLU A 43 6.90 9.09 13.91
C GLU A 43 7.97 8.39 13.08
N ASP A 44 9.22 8.52 13.49
CA ASP A 44 10.33 7.95 12.76
C ASP A 44 10.27 6.42 12.76
N LEU A 45 9.99 5.83 13.91
CA LEU A 45 9.86 4.39 14.05
C LEU A 45 8.67 3.88 13.20
N THR A 46 7.57 4.61 13.19
CA THR A 46 6.39 4.27 12.39
C THR A 46 6.73 4.26 10.90
N VAL A 47 7.40 5.30 10.42
CA VAL A 47 7.78 5.42 9.01
C VAL A 47 8.77 4.33 8.61
N LEU A 48 9.80 4.10 9.41
CA LEU A 48 10.79 3.06 9.13
C LEU A 48 10.15 1.67 9.13
N GLY A 49 9.31 1.40 10.13
CA GLY A 49 8.61 0.11 10.23
C GLY A 49 7.68 -0.13 9.04
N SER A 50 6.90 0.88 8.65
CA SER A 50 6.01 0.76 7.50
C SER A 50 6.78 0.57 6.20
N GLY A 51 7.93 1.24 6.05
CA GLY A 51 8.79 1.07 4.89
C GLY A 51 9.31 -0.36 4.75
N VAL A 52 9.74 -0.96 5.84
CA VAL A 52 10.18 -2.37 5.84
C VAL A 52 9.03 -3.30 5.46
N VAL A 53 7.84 -3.08 6.00
CA VAL A 53 6.65 -3.86 5.67
C VAL A 53 6.31 -3.71 4.19
N GLU A 54 6.35 -2.50 3.65
CA GLU A 54 6.06 -2.25 2.24
C GLU A 54 7.03 -2.97 1.32
N ILE A 55 8.33 -2.90 1.62
CA ILE A 55 9.35 -3.60 0.83
C ILE A 55 9.10 -5.10 0.88
N GLY A 56 8.86 -5.63 2.06
CA GLY A 56 8.62 -7.06 2.25
C GLY A 56 7.39 -7.56 1.51
N LEU A 57 6.28 -6.84 1.64
CA LEU A 57 5.03 -7.21 0.96
C LEU A 57 5.14 -7.03 -0.55
N GLY A 58 5.78 -5.95 -1.00
CA GLY A 58 5.98 -5.70 -2.42
C GLY A 58 6.85 -6.78 -3.05
N ALA A 59 7.96 -7.11 -2.42
CA ALA A 59 8.86 -8.16 -2.89
C ALA A 59 8.16 -9.53 -2.91
N ALA A 60 7.38 -9.85 -1.89
CA ALA A 60 6.63 -11.10 -1.83
C ALA A 60 5.56 -11.16 -2.94
N PHE A 61 4.92 -10.03 -3.23
CA PHE A 61 3.91 -9.97 -4.29
C PHE A 61 4.51 -10.26 -5.67
N ILE A 62 5.76 -9.86 -5.87
CA ILE A 62 6.50 -10.14 -7.10
C ILE A 62 6.99 -11.59 -7.11
N ALA A 63 7.65 -12.02 -6.05
CA ALA A 63 8.45 -13.23 -6.03
C ALA A 63 7.70 -14.49 -5.60
N ALA A 64 6.52 -14.34 -4.98
CA ALA A 64 5.77 -15.48 -4.44
C ALA A 64 4.37 -15.58 -5.06
N PRO A 65 4.26 -15.90 -6.37
CA PRO A 65 2.95 -15.93 -7.03
C PRO A 65 1.98 -16.96 -6.45
N ARG A 66 2.47 -18.01 -5.82
CA ARG A 66 1.63 -19.01 -5.17
C ARG A 66 0.95 -18.49 -3.93
N ARG A 67 1.47 -17.41 -3.36
CA ARG A 67 0.92 -16.77 -2.16
C ARG A 67 0.26 -15.43 -2.46
N LYS A 68 -0.01 -15.15 -3.73
CA LYS A 68 -0.52 -13.85 -4.15
C LYS A 68 -1.83 -13.47 -3.47
N ARG A 69 -2.69 -14.44 -3.14
CA ARG A 69 -3.95 -14.14 -2.44
C ARG A 69 -3.68 -13.66 -1.02
N LEU A 70 -2.79 -14.34 -0.32
CA LEU A 70 -2.40 -13.95 1.03
C LEU A 70 -1.72 -12.59 1.02
N VAL A 71 -0.73 -12.41 0.14
CA VAL A 71 0.02 -11.15 0.07
C VAL A 71 -0.86 -10.00 -0.39
N GLY A 72 -1.74 -10.23 -1.38
CA GLY A 72 -2.70 -9.22 -1.83
C GLY A 72 -3.64 -8.80 -0.71
N GLY A 73 -4.12 -9.74 0.08
CA GLY A 73 -4.94 -9.45 1.25
C GLY A 73 -4.19 -8.65 2.31
N LEU A 74 -2.92 -9.01 2.56
CA LEU A 74 -2.08 -8.27 3.51
C LEU A 74 -1.77 -6.86 3.02
N LEU A 75 -1.52 -6.68 1.72
CA LEU A 75 -1.34 -5.35 1.13
C LEU A 75 -2.59 -4.50 1.28
N ALA A 76 -3.76 -5.08 1.01
CA ALA A 76 -5.03 -4.37 1.18
C ALA A 76 -5.22 -3.95 2.63
N ALA A 77 -4.94 -4.84 3.57
CA ALA A 77 -5.01 -4.53 5.00
C ALA A 77 -4.03 -3.42 5.37
N PHE A 78 -2.82 -3.47 4.84
CA PHE A 78 -1.82 -2.43 5.07
C PHE A 78 -2.33 -1.06 4.58
N PHE A 79 -2.88 -1.00 3.38
CA PHE A 79 -3.43 0.25 2.84
C PHE A 79 -4.57 0.80 3.71
N VAL A 80 -5.40 -0.08 4.26
CA VAL A 80 -6.47 0.33 5.19
C VAL A 80 -5.88 0.86 6.49
N VAL A 81 -4.86 0.19 7.02
CA VAL A 81 -4.23 0.59 8.28
C VAL A 81 -3.56 1.95 8.18
N ILE A 82 -2.95 2.28 7.04
CA ILE A 82 -2.29 3.58 6.86
C ILE A 82 -3.26 4.69 6.44
N PHE A 83 -4.51 4.37 6.13
CA PHE A 83 -5.50 5.36 5.69
C PHE A 83 -5.71 6.49 6.70
N PRO A 84 -5.73 6.26 8.02
CA PRO A 84 -5.84 7.35 8.99
C PRO A 84 -4.78 8.44 8.81
N GLY A 85 -3.57 8.10 8.36
CA GLY A 85 -2.54 9.09 8.05
C GLY A 85 -2.95 10.02 6.91
N ASN A 86 -3.57 9.48 5.86
CA ASN A 86 -4.07 10.29 4.75
C ASN A 86 -5.24 11.17 5.18
N ILE A 87 -6.12 10.64 6.03
CA ILE A 87 -7.25 11.41 6.58
C ILE A 87 -6.72 12.57 7.43
N ALA A 88 -5.73 12.30 8.28
CA ALA A 88 -5.12 13.32 9.12
C ALA A 88 -4.46 14.41 8.26
N GLN A 89 -3.78 14.04 7.19
CA GLN A 89 -3.16 15.00 6.28
C GLN A 89 -4.22 15.95 5.68
N TYR A 90 -5.36 15.42 5.27
CA TYR A 90 -6.45 16.23 4.73
C TYR A 90 -7.07 17.11 5.82
N ALA A 91 -7.39 16.52 6.98
CA ALA A 91 -8.07 17.22 8.06
C ALA A 91 -7.21 18.34 8.66
N GLU A 92 -5.91 18.13 8.76
CA GLU A 92 -4.96 19.08 9.36
C GLU A 92 -4.34 20.02 8.32
N GLY A 93 -4.60 19.80 7.03
CA GLY A 93 -4.05 20.61 5.95
C GLY A 93 -2.54 20.48 5.84
N THR A 94 -1.99 19.30 6.14
CA THR A 94 -0.54 19.07 6.12
C THR A 94 0.02 19.02 4.70
N ASP A 95 1.05 19.77 4.41
CA ASP A 95 1.73 19.75 3.13
C ASP A 95 2.80 18.66 3.11
N ALA A 96 2.65 17.72 2.19
CA ALA A 96 3.62 16.66 1.95
C ALA A 96 3.42 16.09 0.54
N PHE A 97 4.47 15.64 -0.09
CA PHE A 97 4.42 15.04 -1.44
C PHE A 97 3.78 15.98 -2.49
N GLY A 98 3.94 17.31 -2.34
CA GLY A 98 3.31 18.27 -3.23
C GLY A 98 1.81 18.43 -3.03
N LEU A 99 1.24 17.82 -2.00
CA LEU A 99 -0.18 17.91 -1.67
C LEU A 99 -0.42 19.18 -0.83
N ASP A 100 -0.34 20.31 -1.48
CA ASP A 100 -0.36 21.64 -0.84
C ASP A 100 -1.72 22.34 -0.90
N THR A 101 -2.75 21.66 -1.41
CA THR A 101 -4.13 22.17 -1.42
C THR A 101 -5.07 21.09 -0.90
N ASP A 102 -6.24 21.51 -0.40
CA ASP A 102 -7.27 20.56 0.07
C ASP A 102 -7.76 19.67 -1.06
N GLY A 103 -7.86 20.22 -2.28
CA GLY A 103 -8.26 19.43 -3.44
C GLY A 103 -7.30 18.28 -3.73
N LYS A 104 -5.99 18.56 -3.67
CA LYS A 104 -4.96 17.54 -3.88
C LYS A 104 -4.98 16.49 -2.77
N ARG A 105 -5.11 16.92 -1.52
CA ARG A 105 -5.18 16.01 -0.37
C ARG A 105 -6.43 15.15 -0.42
N LEU A 106 -7.55 15.72 -0.84
CA LEU A 106 -8.81 14.97 -1.01
C LEU A 106 -8.69 13.92 -2.11
N ALA A 107 -8.07 14.28 -3.24
CA ALA A 107 -7.81 13.34 -4.32
C ALA A 107 -6.98 12.15 -3.83
N ARG A 108 -6.00 12.39 -2.97
CA ARG A 108 -5.18 11.33 -2.37
C ARG A 108 -6.03 10.38 -1.52
N LEU A 109 -7.03 10.89 -0.79
CA LEU A 109 -7.93 10.05 -0.01
C LEU A 109 -8.70 9.07 -0.91
N PHE A 110 -9.18 9.54 -2.05
CA PHE A 110 -9.90 8.68 -2.98
C PHE A 110 -8.99 7.67 -3.69
N PHE A 111 -7.71 7.98 -3.79
CA PHE A 111 -6.73 7.05 -4.37
C PHE A 111 -6.51 5.82 -3.47
N GLN A 112 -6.65 5.95 -2.17
CA GLN A 112 -6.39 4.85 -1.23
C GLN A 112 -7.31 3.65 -1.46
N PRO A 113 -8.64 3.81 -1.60
CA PRO A 113 -9.50 2.68 -1.96
C PRO A 113 -9.12 2.02 -3.27
N VAL A 114 -8.60 2.78 -4.22
CA VAL A 114 -8.13 2.24 -5.50
C VAL A 114 -6.97 1.28 -5.26
N LEU A 115 -6.03 1.65 -4.38
CA LEU A 115 -4.91 0.79 -4.03
C LEU A 115 -5.39 -0.50 -3.35
N VAL A 116 -6.38 -0.39 -2.47
CA VAL A 116 -6.97 -1.57 -1.80
C VAL A 116 -7.55 -2.52 -2.84
N LEU A 117 -8.36 -2.00 -3.75
CA LEU A 117 -8.98 -2.81 -4.80
C LEU A 117 -7.94 -3.39 -5.75
N TRP A 118 -6.91 -2.63 -6.08
CA TRP A 118 -5.82 -3.09 -6.93
C TRP A 118 -5.12 -4.30 -6.31
N ALA A 119 -4.77 -4.22 -5.02
CA ALA A 119 -4.12 -5.32 -4.31
C ALA A 119 -4.99 -6.56 -4.29
N LEU A 120 -6.27 -6.43 -3.99
CA LEU A 120 -7.20 -7.55 -3.92
C LEU A 120 -7.40 -8.19 -5.30
N TRP A 121 -7.59 -7.37 -6.32
CA TRP A 121 -7.82 -7.86 -7.66
C TRP A 121 -6.56 -8.54 -8.23
N ALA A 122 -5.41 -7.89 -8.14
CA ALA A 122 -4.16 -8.42 -8.67
C ALA A 122 -3.72 -9.68 -7.92
N GLY A 123 -4.04 -9.77 -6.63
CA GLY A 123 -3.78 -10.97 -5.83
C GLY A 123 -4.75 -12.10 -6.08
N GLY A 124 -5.83 -11.84 -6.83
CA GLY A 124 -6.84 -12.85 -7.11
C GLY A 124 -7.75 -13.15 -5.94
N VAL A 125 -7.84 -12.25 -4.95
CA VAL A 125 -8.67 -12.45 -3.76
C VAL A 125 -10.14 -12.57 -4.10
N PHE A 126 -10.60 -11.84 -5.13
CA PHE A 126 -11.98 -11.87 -5.59
C PHE A 126 -12.32 -13.09 -6.45
N ARG A 127 -11.30 -13.85 -6.86
CA ARG A 127 -11.56 -15.03 -7.70
C ARG A 127 -12.15 -16.13 -6.84
N ARG A 128 -13.28 -16.66 -7.31
CA ARG A 128 -13.93 -17.77 -6.67
C ARG A 128 -13.07 -19.03 -6.83
N ARG A 129 -12.77 -19.71 -5.72
CA ARG A 129 -12.11 -21.00 -5.77
C ARG A 129 -13.08 -22.06 -6.19
N SER A 130 -12.69 -22.84 -7.19
CA SER A 130 -13.43 -24.05 -7.55
C SER A 130 -12.79 -25.23 -6.83
N ALA A 131 -13.61 -26.17 -6.39
CA ALA A 131 -13.09 -27.39 -5.77
C ALA A 131 -12.15 -28.09 -6.76
N GLY A 132 -10.96 -28.44 -6.30
CA GLY A 132 -9.98 -29.12 -7.12
C GLY A 132 -9.18 -28.23 -8.08
N ARG A 133 -9.37 -26.90 -8.02
CA ARG A 133 -8.67 -25.97 -8.91
C ARG A 133 -7.83 -24.93 -8.18
N GLU A 134 -7.81 -24.95 -6.90
CA GLU A 134 -7.07 -23.96 -6.14
C GLU A 134 -5.56 -24.03 -6.39
N HIS A 135 -5.10 -25.15 -6.84
CA HIS A 135 -3.71 -25.33 -7.21
C HIS A 135 -3.33 -24.57 -8.49
N ALA A 136 -4.30 -24.15 -9.27
CA ALA A 136 -4.06 -23.44 -10.53
C ALA A 136 -3.61 -21.99 -10.30
N ASP A 137 -3.75 -21.51 -9.10
CA ASP A 137 -3.30 -20.15 -8.73
C ASP A 137 -1.86 -20.15 -8.15
#